data_7ee9595252a5e9f9c420679f6ac0b846
#
_entry.id   7ee9595252a5e9f9c420679f6ac0b846
#
_cell.length_a   1.000
_cell.length_b   1.000
_cell.length_c   1.000
_cell.angle_alpha   90.00
_cell.angle_beta   90.00
_cell.angle_gamma   90.00
#
_symmetry.space_group_name_H-M   'P 1'
#
loop_
_entity.id
_entity.type
_entity.pdbx_description
1 polymer ?
#
loop_
_entity_poly.entity_id
_entity_poly.type
_entity_poly.pdbx_seq_one_letter_code
_entity_poly.pdbx_strand_id
1 'polypeptide(L)'
;MTAAEPTRADDDTAAPDPAHTKRGSDGERTPEPSGRLDGLKQKCLRHPVLLTTAVAAVAHILWFLFFANSGGDIAAQDAWAEFVGRHPGTAYNLAWYGGMHPVSYSVVSPYLMSLLGVRTTMMIAGTVSAGLTSLILYRVKAVRNPLACSMAGVFAYLCNALSGRVTFGLGMMFAVGATAAVFCWPYRWRYKRWAKAAVAAPLAGLATAGSPVAGLFLGVVAAALFLNKRRPGAYALGLAPVAVVALSAWLFPFSGTQPMSVATLSGPFVFAWLVFFLVPSDWKTVRTASAVYGVGTLATYIVDSQIGSNVSRMAMLFAGIVLLAALPYTTPRSRKWYAVVIAFASLNFWIGFKGVDDIVRTAPTASWTRSLGPLVNQLQKVGAERGRVEVVPPSSHREASALPHSVNLARGWNRQADMKRNPLFYDDTLDPVNYRQWLDRWAVHYVVLPQGDPDYSGARKEAELVGKGLSYLKLIWSNKDWRLFEVDSPVPLADPPATVERAGEGELTIHVKKAGRVLIRVPYSPWLALVDENGKGLERPRETEASKQRADENTPRTFVNENGCLLKVDEDEDGDEWTELLAPRPGTYRLSAPYQFQPGTPCPDELR
;
A
#
# COMPACT_ATOMS: atom_id res chain seq x y z
N MET A 1 32.91 -37.58 -51.15
CA MET A 1 33.66 -38.87 -51.22
C MET A 1 33.14 -39.72 -50.10
N THR A 2 32.27 -40.64 -50.48
CA THR A 2 32.21 -42.09 -50.34
C THR A 2 32.05 -42.53 -48.87
N ALA A 3 30.89 -42.91 -48.42
CA ALA A 3 30.13 -44.14 -48.62
C ALA A 3 30.82 -45.37 -47.99
N ALA A 4 30.18 -46.02 -47.02
CA ALA A 4 29.84 -47.41 -47.02
C ALA A 4 29.23 -47.90 -45.67
N GLU A 5 27.98 -48.27 -45.68
CA GLU A 5 27.43 -49.48 -45.03
C GLU A 5 27.91 -50.72 -45.84
N PRO A 6 27.86 -51.95 -45.42
CA PRO A 6 26.79 -52.69 -44.73
C PRO A 6 27.32 -53.76 -43.71
N THR A 7 26.63 -54.65 -43.02
CA THR A 7 25.73 -55.75 -43.40
C THR A 7 25.17 -56.50 -42.16
N ARG A 8 23.99 -57.03 -42.35
CA ARG A 8 23.26 -57.98 -41.52
C ARG A 8 23.94 -59.39 -41.47
N ALA A 9 23.73 -60.12 -40.37
CA ALA A 9 23.54 -61.58 -40.40
C ALA A 9 22.71 -61.98 -39.18
N ASP A 10 21.62 -62.67 -39.53
CA ASP A 10 20.76 -63.50 -38.67
C ASP A 10 21.52 -64.72 -38.12
N ASP A 11 21.14 -65.26 -36.96
CA ASP A 11 20.75 -66.67 -36.88
C ASP A 11 19.99 -67.09 -35.62
N ASP A 12 18.98 -67.95 -35.85
CA ASP A 12 18.09 -68.59 -34.92
C ASP A 12 18.75 -69.53 -33.94
N THR A 13 18.12 -69.80 -32.77
CA THR A 13 17.60 -71.16 -32.40
C THR A 13 16.95 -71.17 -30.99
N ALA A 14 15.68 -71.53 -31.02
CA ALA A 14 14.91 -72.48 -30.22
C ALA A 14 15.03 -72.62 -28.70
N ALA A 15 13.89 -72.53 -28.05
CA ALA A 15 13.52 -72.99 -26.71
C ALA A 15 13.63 -74.53 -26.53
N PRO A 16 13.57 -75.05 -25.28
CA PRO A 16 12.28 -75.55 -24.78
C PRO A 16 11.97 -75.35 -23.28
N ASP A 17 10.68 -75.22 -22.97
CA ASP A 17 9.98 -75.58 -21.72
C ASP A 17 9.78 -77.13 -21.66
N PRO A 18 9.30 -77.77 -20.56
CA PRO A 18 8.77 -77.38 -19.26
C PRO A 18 9.16 -78.29 -18.07
N ALA A 19 8.76 -77.93 -16.84
CA ALA A 19 8.21 -78.93 -15.88
C ALA A 19 7.67 -78.33 -14.59
N HIS A 20 6.44 -78.72 -14.31
CA HIS A 20 5.69 -78.55 -13.06
C HIS A 20 6.39 -79.10 -11.83
N THR A 21 6.25 -78.36 -10.69
CA THR A 21 5.93 -78.99 -9.40
C THR A 21 5.08 -78.08 -8.52
N LYS A 22 4.03 -78.62 -7.97
CA LYS A 22 3.02 -78.08 -7.07
C LYS A 22 3.46 -78.10 -5.61
N ARG A 23 2.82 -77.17 -4.85
CA ARG A 23 2.40 -77.18 -3.44
C ARG A 23 3.29 -76.52 -2.41
N GLY A 24 2.67 -75.55 -1.80
CA GLY A 24 2.91 -75.00 -0.50
C GLY A 24 1.89 -73.85 -0.22
N SER A 25 0.76 -74.20 0.39
CA SER A 25 -0.24 -73.32 0.92
C SER A 25 0.33 -72.64 2.15
N ASP A 26 0.41 -71.28 2.15
CA ASP A 26 0.39 -70.57 3.40
C ASP A 26 -0.14 -69.12 3.18
N GLY A 27 -1.22 -68.86 3.89
CA GLY A 27 -1.58 -67.56 4.44
C GLY A 27 -1.77 -66.39 3.49
N GLU A 28 -2.94 -66.31 2.91
CA GLU A 28 -3.53 -65.08 2.38
C GLU A 28 -3.57 -64.01 3.49
N ARG A 29 -2.49 -63.22 3.61
CA ARG A 29 -2.57 -61.90 4.27
C ARG A 29 -3.22 -60.96 3.27
N THR A 30 -4.52 -60.76 3.42
CA THR A 30 -5.23 -59.61 2.85
C THR A 30 -4.43 -58.35 3.19
N PRO A 31 -4.06 -57.50 2.19
CA PRO A 31 -3.53 -56.21 2.49
C PRO A 31 -4.65 -55.43 3.19
N GLU A 32 -4.42 -55.02 4.45
CA GLU A 32 -5.25 -54.01 5.08
C GLU A 32 -5.41 -52.81 4.13
N PRO A 33 -6.60 -52.24 4.04
CA PRO A 33 -6.83 -51.10 3.18
C PRO A 33 -5.93 -49.96 3.70
N SER A 34 -4.81 -49.74 3.01
CA SER A 34 -3.99 -48.54 3.19
C SER A 34 -4.93 -47.35 3.12
N GLY A 35 -5.05 -46.66 4.25
CA GLY A 35 -6.19 -45.84 4.57
C GLY A 35 -6.45 -44.75 3.53
N ARG A 36 -7.70 -44.30 3.44
CA ARG A 36 -8.15 -43.12 2.71
C ARG A 36 -7.15 -41.96 2.77
N LEU A 37 -6.38 -41.82 3.85
CA LEU A 37 -5.31 -40.85 4.08
C LEU A 37 -4.10 -41.03 3.15
N ASP A 38 -3.67 -42.26 2.83
CA ASP A 38 -2.54 -42.48 1.92
C ASP A 38 -2.92 -42.23 0.46
N GLY A 39 -4.15 -42.55 0.08
CA GLY A 39 -4.69 -42.18 -1.23
C GLY A 39 -4.85 -40.65 -1.38
N LEU A 40 -5.23 -39.94 -0.32
CA LEU A 40 -5.31 -38.48 -0.31
C LEU A 40 -3.92 -37.83 -0.36
N LYS A 41 -2.95 -38.34 0.43
CA LYS A 41 -1.54 -37.93 0.36
C LYS A 41 -0.96 -38.07 -1.04
N GLN A 42 -1.16 -39.22 -1.70
CA GLN A 42 -0.67 -39.41 -3.05
C GLN A 42 -1.36 -38.49 -4.08
N LYS A 43 -2.66 -38.23 -3.95
CA LYS A 43 -3.37 -37.25 -4.81
C LYS A 43 -2.90 -35.83 -4.56
N CYS A 44 -2.72 -35.42 -3.31
CA CYS A 44 -2.21 -34.08 -2.97
C CYS A 44 -0.77 -33.87 -3.47
N LEU A 45 0.10 -34.86 -3.34
CA LEU A 45 1.46 -34.82 -3.87
C LEU A 45 1.52 -34.78 -5.41
N ARG A 46 0.47 -35.26 -6.10
CA ARG A 46 0.33 -35.13 -7.56
C ARG A 46 -0.06 -33.72 -8.02
N HIS A 47 -0.60 -32.89 -7.13
CA HIS A 47 -1.02 -31.53 -7.45
C HIS A 47 -0.42 -30.49 -6.45
N PRO A 48 0.89 -30.31 -6.44
CA PRO A 48 1.58 -29.53 -5.43
C PRO A 48 1.20 -28.04 -5.42
N VAL A 49 0.81 -27.47 -6.56
CA VAL A 49 0.31 -26.08 -6.62
C VAL A 49 -1.01 -25.96 -5.86
N LEU A 50 -1.93 -26.93 -6.05
CA LEU A 50 -3.19 -26.95 -5.31
C LEU A 50 -2.97 -27.18 -3.81
N LEU A 51 -2.04 -28.07 -3.45
CA LEU A 51 -1.67 -28.28 -2.04
C LEU A 51 -1.14 -26.98 -1.40
N THR A 52 -0.20 -26.29 -2.07
CA THR A 52 0.33 -25.03 -1.58
C THR A 52 -0.77 -23.97 -1.43
N THR A 53 -1.67 -23.88 -2.42
CA THR A 53 -2.79 -22.92 -2.36
C THR A 53 -3.73 -23.25 -1.21
N ALA A 54 -4.03 -24.53 -0.96
CA ALA A 54 -4.88 -24.94 0.15
C ALA A 54 -4.22 -24.66 1.51
N VAL A 55 -2.93 -24.95 1.67
CA VAL A 55 -2.17 -24.63 2.90
C VAL A 55 -2.15 -23.10 3.12
N ALA A 56 -1.90 -22.33 2.07
CA ALA A 56 -1.93 -20.88 2.15
C ALA A 56 -3.33 -20.36 2.53
N ALA A 57 -4.40 -20.91 1.94
CA ALA A 57 -5.77 -20.56 2.29
C ALA A 57 -6.05 -20.79 3.78
N VAL A 58 -5.72 -22.00 4.28
CA VAL A 58 -5.89 -22.33 5.71
C VAL A 58 -5.08 -21.35 6.59
N ALA A 59 -3.82 -21.09 6.25
CA ALA A 59 -2.98 -20.17 7.03
C ALA A 59 -3.55 -18.75 7.06
N HIS A 60 -4.05 -18.24 5.94
CA HIS A 60 -4.67 -16.90 5.88
C HIS A 60 -6.05 -16.85 6.53
N ILE A 61 -6.82 -17.95 6.53
CA ILE A 61 -8.06 -18.06 7.30
C ILE A 61 -7.75 -18.03 8.80
N LEU A 62 -6.74 -18.75 9.27
CA LEU A 62 -6.30 -18.69 10.67
C LEU A 62 -5.81 -17.29 11.05
N TRP A 63 -5.05 -16.63 10.16
CA TRP A 63 -4.71 -15.22 10.34
C TRP A 63 -5.95 -14.34 10.47
N PHE A 64 -6.92 -14.48 9.58
CA PHE A 64 -8.17 -13.71 9.60
C PHE A 64 -8.93 -13.88 10.91
N LEU A 65 -9.02 -15.10 11.43
CA LEU A 65 -9.79 -15.41 12.64
C LEU A 65 -9.10 -14.98 13.93
N PHE A 66 -7.77 -15.03 14.00
CA PHE A 66 -7.05 -14.90 15.25
C PHE A 66 -6.09 -13.71 15.33
N PHE A 67 -5.59 -13.22 14.21
CA PHE A 67 -4.49 -12.26 14.17
C PHE A 67 -4.80 -10.97 13.39
N ALA A 68 -5.87 -10.93 12.60
CA ALA A 68 -6.26 -9.75 11.84
C ALA A 68 -6.88 -8.70 12.76
N ASN A 69 -6.02 -7.88 13.39
CA ASN A 69 -6.44 -6.77 14.23
C ASN A 69 -6.95 -5.57 13.40
N SER A 70 -7.22 -4.45 14.05
CA SER A 70 -7.66 -3.19 13.41
C SER A 70 -6.67 -2.04 13.62
N GLY A 71 -5.44 -2.35 14.01
CA GLY A 71 -4.39 -1.36 14.25
C GLY A 71 -3.28 -1.38 13.21
N GLY A 72 -2.36 -0.44 13.32
CA GLY A 72 -1.22 -0.29 12.43
C GLY A 72 -1.60 -0.03 10.98
N ASP A 73 -0.91 -0.66 10.04
CA ASP A 73 -1.18 -0.48 8.60
C ASP A 73 -2.63 -0.81 8.22
N ILE A 74 -3.31 -1.71 8.94
CA ILE A 74 -4.72 -2.04 8.69
C ILE A 74 -5.63 -0.84 8.99
N ALA A 75 -5.33 -0.04 10.00
CA ALA A 75 -6.14 1.15 10.32
C ALA A 75 -6.18 2.14 9.14
N ALA A 76 -5.03 2.42 8.50
CA ALA A 76 -5.01 3.25 7.30
C ALA A 76 -5.84 2.66 6.15
N GLN A 77 -5.80 1.35 6.00
CA GLN A 77 -6.48 0.65 4.91
C GLN A 77 -7.98 0.55 5.15
N ASP A 78 -8.41 0.36 6.41
CA ASP A 78 -9.82 0.48 6.81
C ASP A 78 -10.34 1.89 6.48
N ALA A 79 -9.60 2.95 6.87
CA ALA A 79 -9.99 4.33 6.61
C ALA A 79 -10.15 4.62 5.11
N TRP A 80 -9.21 4.21 4.27
CA TRP A 80 -9.31 4.41 2.83
C TRP A 80 -10.42 3.60 2.17
N ALA A 81 -10.63 2.36 2.61
CA ALA A 81 -11.72 1.51 2.12
C ALA A 81 -13.08 2.09 2.49
N GLU A 82 -13.24 2.59 3.71
CA GLU A 82 -14.47 3.21 4.19
C GLU A 82 -14.74 4.56 3.52
N PHE A 83 -13.71 5.41 3.36
CA PHE A 83 -13.84 6.67 2.63
C PHE A 83 -14.34 6.44 1.20
N VAL A 84 -13.67 5.57 0.44
CA VAL A 84 -14.06 5.27 -0.94
C VAL A 84 -15.44 4.59 -1.01
N GLY A 85 -15.80 3.79 -0.01
CA GLY A 85 -17.13 3.19 0.08
C GLY A 85 -18.25 4.22 0.26
N ARG A 86 -18.00 5.26 1.05
CA ARG A 86 -18.96 6.37 1.27
C ARG A 86 -18.91 7.42 0.15
N HIS A 87 -17.73 7.68 -0.40
CA HIS A 87 -17.46 8.76 -1.37
C HIS A 87 -16.73 8.25 -2.63
N PRO A 88 -17.31 7.29 -3.39
CA PRO A 88 -16.60 6.63 -4.51
C PRO A 88 -16.26 7.58 -5.66
N GLY A 89 -16.97 8.68 -5.78
CA GLY A 89 -16.77 9.72 -6.80
C GLY A 89 -15.86 10.86 -6.39
N THR A 90 -15.24 10.83 -5.19
CA THR A 90 -14.48 11.97 -4.64
C THR A 90 -12.99 11.73 -4.72
N ALA A 91 -12.27 12.66 -5.37
CA ALA A 91 -10.83 12.60 -5.59
C ALA A 91 -9.98 13.07 -4.40
N TYR A 92 -10.58 13.68 -3.37
CA TYR A 92 -9.88 14.31 -2.26
C TYR A 92 -10.59 14.05 -0.93
N ASN A 93 -9.91 13.43 0.01
CA ASN A 93 -10.42 13.19 1.37
C ASN A 93 -10.00 14.36 2.27
N LEU A 94 -10.97 15.11 2.78
CA LEU A 94 -10.74 16.28 3.64
C LEU A 94 -10.50 15.91 5.11
N ALA A 95 -10.76 14.66 5.49
CA ALA A 95 -10.71 14.23 6.89
C ALA A 95 -9.30 13.99 7.43
N TRP A 96 -8.27 13.95 6.58
CA TRP A 96 -6.87 13.76 6.98
C TRP A 96 -5.99 14.88 6.45
N TYR A 97 -5.13 15.45 7.31
CA TYR A 97 -4.12 16.45 6.93
C TYR A 97 -4.68 17.64 6.17
N GLY A 98 -5.94 18.01 6.45
CA GLY A 98 -6.65 19.06 5.72
C GLY A 98 -7.04 18.70 4.29
N GLY A 99 -6.60 17.58 3.79
CA GLY A 99 -6.93 17.03 2.48
C GLY A 99 -5.83 16.13 1.92
N MET A 100 -6.25 14.99 1.36
CA MET A 100 -5.34 14.02 0.75
C MET A 100 -6.04 13.22 -0.36
N HIS A 101 -5.33 12.96 -1.46
CA HIS A 101 -5.86 12.16 -2.55
C HIS A 101 -5.84 10.65 -2.22
N PRO A 102 -6.95 9.91 -2.38
CA PRO A 102 -6.94 8.44 -2.24
C PRO A 102 -5.94 7.76 -3.19
N VAL A 103 -5.79 8.31 -4.41
CA VAL A 103 -4.85 7.83 -5.42
C VAL A 103 -3.39 7.92 -4.96
N SER A 104 -3.03 8.89 -4.12
CA SER A 104 -1.69 9.00 -3.52
C SER A 104 -1.35 7.81 -2.62
N TYR A 105 -2.35 7.17 -2.04
CA TYR A 105 -2.19 5.94 -1.27
C TYR A 105 -2.15 4.71 -2.18
N SER A 106 -3.17 4.55 -3.03
CA SER A 106 -3.27 3.50 -4.06
C SER A 106 -4.42 3.80 -5.02
N VAL A 107 -4.21 3.52 -6.31
CA VAL A 107 -5.24 3.75 -7.33
C VAL A 107 -6.41 2.77 -7.23
N VAL A 108 -6.13 1.49 -6.94
CA VAL A 108 -7.13 0.39 -7.03
C VAL A 108 -7.46 -0.22 -5.68
N SER A 109 -6.49 -0.28 -4.76
CA SER A 109 -6.68 -1.02 -3.50
C SER A 109 -7.84 -0.52 -2.64
N PRO A 110 -8.07 0.80 -2.45
CA PRO A 110 -9.19 1.28 -1.66
C PRO A 110 -10.53 0.76 -2.17
N TYR A 111 -10.75 0.76 -3.49
CA TYR A 111 -11.99 0.29 -4.11
C TYR A 111 -12.20 -1.22 -3.95
N LEU A 112 -11.17 -2.02 -4.15
CA LEU A 112 -11.26 -3.48 -3.95
C LEU A 112 -11.43 -3.83 -2.47
N MET A 113 -10.76 -3.11 -1.57
CA MET A 113 -10.91 -3.29 -0.14
C MET A 113 -12.30 -2.86 0.36
N SER A 114 -12.89 -1.82 -0.22
CA SER A 114 -14.27 -1.41 0.08
C SER A 114 -15.28 -2.47 -0.37
N LEU A 115 -15.07 -3.07 -1.53
CA LEU A 115 -15.97 -4.09 -2.09
C LEU A 115 -15.89 -5.44 -1.36
N LEU A 116 -14.67 -5.91 -1.07
CA LEU A 116 -14.42 -7.26 -0.55
C LEU A 116 -14.18 -7.29 0.96
N GLY A 117 -13.94 -6.14 1.56
CA GLY A 117 -13.41 -6.01 2.91
C GLY A 117 -11.88 -6.10 2.93
N VAL A 118 -11.26 -5.30 3.79
CA VAL A 118 -9.79 -5.16 3.87
C VAL A 118 -9.12 -6.51 4.18
N ARG A 119 -9.63 -7.23 5.17
CA ARG A 119 -9.05 -8.50 5.63
C ARG A 119 -9.28 -9.64 4.63
N THR A 120 -10.46 -9.68 4.01
CA THR A 120 -10.79 -10.64 2.94
C THR A 120 -9.90 -10.43 1.72
N THR A 121 -9.63 -9.17 1.35
CA THR A 121 -8.70 -8.82 0.27
C THR A 121 -7.30 -9.38 0.54
N MET A 122 -6.80 -9.26 1.78
CA MET A 122 -5.51 -9.84 2.16
C MET A 122 -5.49 -11.36 2.08
N MET A 123 -6.54 -12.02 2.58
CA MET A 123 -6.68 -13.47 2.55
C MET A 123 -6.63 -14.00 1.10
N ILE A 124 -7.35 -13.36 0.19
CA ILE A 124 -7.35 -13.71 -1.23
C ILE A 124 -5.97 -13.44 -1.84
N ALA A 125 -5.43 -12.25 -1.62
CA ALA A 125 -4.15 -11.84 -2.20
C ALA A 125 -2.99 -12.73 -1.77
N GLY A 126 -2.89 -13.05 -0.48
CA GLY A 126 -1.84 -13.93 0.05
C GLY A 126 -1.97 -15.37 -0.46
N THR A 127 -3.20 -15.90 -0.49
CA THR A 127 -3.48 -17.26 -0.97
C THR A 127 -3.14 -17.41 -2.46
N VAL A 128 -3.62 -16.48 -3.29
CA VAL A 128 -3.37 -16.50 -4.75
C VAL A 128 -1.88 -16.28 -5.04
N SER A 129 -1.21 -15.37 -4.32
CA SER A 129 0.23 -15.12 -4.47
C SER A 129 1.06 -16.38 -4.17
N ALA A 130 0.72 -17.12 -3.11
CA ALA A 130 1.38 -18.38 -2.77
C ALA A 130 1.17 -19.44 -3.84
N GLY A 131 -0.05 -19.58 -4.37
CA GLY A 131 -0.38 -20.51 -5.46
C GLY A 131 0.38 -20.18 -6.76
N LEU A 132 0.41 -18.90 -7.15
CA LEU A 132 1.15 -18.42 -8.32
C LEU A 132 2.66 -18.58 -8.16
N THR A 133 3.19 -18.31 -6.97
CA THR A 133 4.61 -18.55 -6.65
C THR A 133 4.94 -20.04 -6.77
N SER A 134 4.10 -20.91 -6.24
CA SER A 134 4.25 -22.37 -6.39
C SER A 134 4.23 -22.77 -7.87
N LEU A 135 3.30 -22.22 -8.67
CA LEU A 135 3.24 -22.47 -10.11
C LEU A 135 4.55 -22.09 -10.82
N ILE A 136 5.12 -20.92 -10.48
CA ILE A 136 6.41 -20.47 -11.03
C ILE A 136 7.52 -21.47 -10.66
N LEU A 137 7.62 -21.84 -9.38
CA LEU A 137 8.65 -22.75 -8.88
C LEU A 137 8.57 -24.15 -9.53
N TYR A 138 7.37 -24.66 -9.79
CA TYR A 138 7.18 -25.94 -10.49
C TYR A 138 7.48 -25.87 -11.99
N ARG A 139 7.30 -24.72 -12.61
CA ARG A 139 7.62 -24.53 -14.03
C ARG A 139 9.11 -24.24 -14.29
N VAL A 140 9.83 -23.78 -13.29
CA VAL A 140 11.27 -23.49 -13.39
C VAL A 140 12.06 -24.76 -13.09
N LYS A 141 12.61 -25.39 -14.14
CA LYS A 141 13.38 -26.66 -14.02
C LYS A 141 14.60 -26.58 -13.08
N ALA A 142 15.10 -25.38 -12.80
CA ALA A 142 16.22 -25.17 -11.89
C ALA A 142 15.83 -25.38 -10.41
N VAL A 143 14.56 -25.44 -10.06
CA VAL A 143 14.13 -25.68 -8.67
C VAL A 143 13.94 -27.17 -8.45
N ARG A 144 14.83 -27.80 -7.66
CA ARG A 144 14.81 -29.24 -7.38
C ARG A 144 13.76 -29.64 -6.35
N ASN A 145 13.53 -28.79 -5.33
CA ASN A 145 12.57 -29.04 -4.24
C ASN A 145 11.47 -27.96 -4.23
N PRO A 146 10.60 -27.92 -5.27
CA PRO A 146 9.63 -26.84 -5.43
C PRO A 146 8.59 -26.78 -4.31
N LEU A 147 8.21 -27.91 -3.70
CA LEU A 147 7.25 -27.91 -2.59
C LEU A 147 7.81 -27.21 -1.34
N ALA A 148 9.05 -27.53 -0.94
CA ALA A 148 9.68 -26.90 0.20
C ALA A 148 9.82 -25.37 -0.01
N CYS A 149 10.25 -24.96 -1.22
CA CYS A 149 10.34 -23.55 -1.60
C CYS A 149 8.96 -22.87 -1.59
N SER A 150 7.90 -23.59 -2.01
CA SER A 150 6.53 -23.07 -1.96
C SER A 150 6.03 -22.87 -0.53
N MET A 151 6.36 -23.78 0.39
CA MET A 151 6.02 -23.61 1.82
C MET A 151 6.75 -22.42 2.45
N ALA A 152 8.02 -22.17 2.10
CA ALA A 152 8.73 -20.96 2.50
C ALA A 152 8.01 -19.69 1.96
N GLY A 153 7.46 -19.75 0.74
CA GLY A 153 6.62 -18.71 0.18
C GLY A 153 5.33 -18.48 0.98
N VAL A 154 4.63 -19.54 1.35
CA VAL A 154 3.42 -19.46 2.21
C VAL A 154 3.77 -18.75 3.52
N PHE A 155 4.87 -19.11 4.18
CA PHE A 155 5.32 -18.47 5.40
C PHE A 155 5.59 -16.96 5.19
N ALA A 156 6.30 -16.59 4.12
CA ALA A 156 6.61 -15.19 3.82
C ALA A 156 5.35 -14.34 3.56
N TYR A 157 4.37 -14.88 2.81
CA TYR A 157 3.09 -14.19 2.57
C TYR A 157 2.24 -14.10 3.85
N LEU A 158 2.27 -15.12 4.70
CA LEU A 158 1.61 -15.07 6.01
C LEU A 158 2.23 -13.98 6.90
N CYS A 159 3.55 -13.87 6.96
CA CYS A 159 4.23 -12.80 7.69
C CYS A 159 3.89 -11.39 7.15
N ASN A 160 3.69 -11.25 5.81
CA ASN A 160 3.18 -10.01 5.25
C ASN A 160 1.75 -9.72 5.72
N ALA A 161 0.89 -10.74 5.85
CA ALA A 161 -0.46 -10.59 6.40
C ALA A 161 -0.43 -10.20 7.88
N LEU A 162 0.47 -10.81 8.68
CA LEU A 162 0.69 -10.45 10.08
C LEU A 162 1.08 -8.97 10.26
N SER A 163 1.84 -8.41 9.32
CA SER A 163 2.19 -6.98 9.29
C SER A 163 1.06 -6.08 8.76
N GLY A 164 -0.11 -6.62 8.41
CA GLY A 164 -1.28 -5.83 7.98
C GLY A 164 -1.15 -5.11 6.61
N ARG A 165 -0.19 -5.48 5.76
CA ARG A 165 0.14 -4.76 4.51
C ARG A 165 -0.71 -5.20 3.33
N VAL A 166 -2.02 -4.93 3.37
CA VAL A 166 -3.01 -5.44 2.41
C VAL A 166 -2.83 -4.86 1.01
N THR A 167 -2.67 -3.53 0.88
CA THR A 167 -2.40 -2.87 -0.42
C THR A 167 -1.17 -3.46 -1.10
N PHE A 168 -0.10 -3.65 -0.33
CA PHE A 168 1.11 -4.29 -0.84
C PHE A 168 0.86 -5.76 -1.21
N GLY A 169 0.15 -6.52 -0.38
CA GLY A 169 -0.24 -7.91 -0.66
C GLY A 169 -1.05 -8.03 -1.96
N LEU A 170 -2.02 -7.14 -2.17
CA LEU A 170 -2.82 -7.08 -3.39
C LEU A 170 -1.97 -6.74 -4.61
N GLY A 171 -1.11 -5.72 -4.52
CA GLY A 171 -0.15 -5.38 -5.56
C GLY A 171 0.76 -6.55 -5.91
N MET A 172 1.25 -7.28 -4.90
CA MET A 172 2.09 -8.47 -5.10
C MET A 172 1.34 -9.63 -5.76
N MET A 173 0.06 -9.81 -5.50
CA MET A 173 -0.77 -10.81 -6.20
C MET A 173 -0.73 -10.57 -7.71
N PHE A 174 -0.95 -9.35 -8.16
CA PHE A 174 -0.86 -8.99 -9.56
C PHE A 174 0.58 -9.06 -10.09
N ALA A 175 1.59 -8.66 -9.30
CA ALA A 175 2.99 -8.72 -9.68
C ALA A 175 3.49 -10.15 -9.92
N VAL A 176 3.14 -11.07 -9.02
CA VAL A 176 3.45 -12.49 -9.18
C VAL A 176 2.66 -13.07 -10.36
N GLY A 177 1.40 -12.64 -10.56
CA GLY A 177 0.60 -12.97 -11.73
C GLY A 177 1.24 -12.52 -13.05
N ALA A 178 1.74 -11.28 -13.13
CA ALA A 178 2.48 -10.75 -14.26
C ALA A 178 3.76 -11.56 -14.55
N THR A 179 4.49 -11.91 -13.48
CA THR A 179 5.68 -12.76 -13.56
C THR A 179 5.34 -14.17 -14.05
N ALA A 180 4.27 -14.76 -13.53
CA ALA A 180 3.76 -16.05 -13.99
C ALA A 180 3.36 -16.02 -15.47
N ALA A 181 2.73 -14.94 -15.93
CA ALA A 181 2.40 -14.74 -17.34
C ALA A 181 3.64 -14.70 -18.24
N VAL A 182 4.78 -14.22 -17.76
CA VAL A 182 6.05 -14.26 -18.52
C VAL A 182 6.67 -15.65 -18.53
N PHE A 183 6.65 -16.39 -17.41
CA PHE A 183 7.44 -17.61 -17.25
C PHE A 183 6.65 -18.93 -17.35
N CYS A 184 5.31 -18.93 -17.12
CA CYS A 184 4.52 -20.15 -16.91
C CYS A 184 3.56 -20.51 -18.06
N TRP A 185 3.73 -19.97 -19.25
CA TRP A 185 2.89 -20.32 -20.39
C TRP A 185 2.88 -21.82 -20.72
N PRO A 186 1.76 -22.37 -21.23
CA PRO A 186 1.69 -23.72 -21.74
C PRO A 186 2.72 -23.97 -22.85
N TYR A 187 3.21 -25.23 -22.94
CA TYR A 187 4.30 -25.59 -23.87
C TYR A 187 4.03 -25.18 -25.32
N ARG A 188 2.82 -25.44 -25.82
CA ARG A 188 2.41 -25.09 -27.20
C ARG A 188 2.43 -23.59 -27.51
N TRP A 189 2.41 -22.72 -26.49
CA TRP A 189 2.37 -21.26 -26.63
C TRP A 189 3.67 -20.60 -26.17
N ARG A 190 4.66 -21.38 -25.80
CA ARG A 190 5.91 -20.88 -25.18
C ARG A 190 6.69 -19.88 -26.06
N TYR A 191 6.53 -19.96 -27.37
CA TYR A 191 7.23 -19.09 -28.32
C TYR A 191 6.50 -17.76 -28.60
N LYS A 192 5.24 -17.62 -28.19
CA LYS A 192 4.45 -16.40 -28.42
C LYS A 192 4.87 -15.29 -27.43
N ARG A 193 6.05 -14.70 -27.65
CA ARG A 193 6.67 -13.73 -26.71
C ARG A 193 5.82 -12.50 -26.48
N TRP A 194 5.20 -11.95 -27.55
CA TRP A 194 4.34 -10.77 -27.48
C TRP A 194 2.99 -11.05 -26.82
N ALA A 195 2.41 -12.23 -27.03
CA ALA A 195 1.18 -12.60 -26.34
C ALA A 195 1.39 -12.71 -24.83
N LYS A 196 2.55 -13.22 -24.37
CA LYS A 196 2.93 -13.19 -22.96
C LYS A 196 3.05 -11.77 -22.42
N ALA A 197 3.69 -10.90 -23.19
CA ALA A 197 3.85 -9.49 -22.83
C ALA A 197 2.49 -8.78 -22.74
N ALA A 198 1.57 -9.07 -23.66
CA ALA A 198 0.21 -8.49 -23.69
C ALA A 198 -0.64 -8.88 -22.46
N VAL A 199 -0.41 -10.08 -21.88
CA VAL A 199 -1.07 -10.48 -20.63
C VAL A 199 -0.32 -9.94 -19.41
N ALA A 200 1.01 -9.91 -19.45
CA ALA A 200 1.82 -9.47 -18.32
C ALA A 200 1.73 -7.96 -18.07
N ALA A 201 1.64 -7.15 -19.11
CA ALA A 201 1.63 -5.68 -18.98
C ALA A 201 0.40 -5.13 -18.21
N PRO A 202 -0.85 -5.54 -18.51
CA PRO A 202 -1.99 -5.13 -17.69
C PRO A 202 -1.87 -5.56 -16.22
N LEU A 203 -1.40 -6.80 -15.98
CA LEU A 203 -1.17 -7.28 -14.61
C LEU A 203 -0.07 -6.48 -13.90
N ALA A 204 1.00 -6.08 -14.61
CA ALA A 204 2.04 -5.21 -14.07
C ALA A 204 1.51 -3.79 -13.77
N GLY A 205 0.64 -3.27 -14.63
CA GLY A 205 -0.08 -2.02 -14.37
C GLY A 205 -0.96 -2.11 -13.12
N LEU A 206 -1.78 -3.17 -12.99
CA LEU A 206 -2.61 -3.42 -11.82
C LEU A 206 -1.78 -3.63 -10.55
N ALA A 207 -0.62 -4.28 -10.65
CA ALA A 207 0.30 -4.44 -9.52
C ALA A 207 0.74 -3.08 -8.97
N THR A 208 1.08 -2.16 -9.87
CA THR A 208 1.53 -0.80 -9.53
C THR A 208 0.36 0.07 -9.04
N ALA A 209 -0.80 -0.03 -9.69
CA ALA A 209 -2.02 0.63 -9.28
C ALA A 209 -2.52 0.14 -7.90
N GLY A 210 -2.28 -1.13 -7.57
CA GLY A 210 -2.52 -1.70 -6.24
C GLY A 210 -1.48 -1.26 -5.21
N SER A 211 -0.20 -1.24 -5.61
CA SER A 211 0.91 -0.76 -4.76
C SER A 211 2.12 -0.34 -5.60
N PRO A 212 2.55 0.93 -5.54
CA PRO A 212 3.77 1.38 -6.23
C PRO A 212 5.01 0.57 -5.86
N VAL A 213 5.09 0.07 -4.62
CA VAL A 213 6.19 -0.80 -4.15
C VAL A 213 6.21 -2.14 -4.90
N ALA A 214 5.05 -2.72 -5.21
CA ALA A 214 4.96 -3.93 -6.03
C ALA A 214 5.41 -3.66 -7.47
N GLY A 215 5.07 -2.49 -8.01
CA GLY A 215 5.58 -2.01 -9.30
C GLY A 215 7.10 -1.85 -9.33
N LEU A 216 7.69 -1.30 -8.27
CA LEU A 216 9.15 -1.22 -8.11
C LEU A 216 9.81 -2.60 -8.19
N PHE A 217 9.24 -3.60 -7.53
CA PHE A 217 9.79 -4.96 -7.55
C PHE A 217 9.69 -5.60 -8.93
N LEU A 218 8.62 -5.32 -9.68
CA LEU A 218 8.56 -5.66 -11.10
C LEU A 218 9.63 -4.94 -11.91
N GLY A 219 9.95 -3.69 -11.58
CA GLY A 219 11.07 -2.93 -12.16
C GLY A 219 12.42 -3.63 -11.97
N VAL A 220 12.71 -4.18 -10.79
CA VAL A 220 13.92 -4.98 -10.54
C VAL A 220 13.95 -6.23 -11.44
N VAL A 221 12.84 -6.95 -11.54
CA VAL A 221 12.73 -8.12 -12.44
C VAL A 221 12.87 -7.70 -13.90
N ALA A 222 12.24 -6.61 -14.31
CA ALA A 222 12.32 -6.05 -15.66
C ALA A 222 13.75 -5.66 -16.03
N ALA A 223 14.47 -4.97 -15.12
CA ALA A 223 15.88 -4.61 -15.30
C ALA A 223 16.76 -5.87 -15.47
N ALA A 224 16.56 -6.88 -14.64
CA ALA A 224 17.28 -8.15 -14.77
C ALA A 224 16.99 -8.85 -16.10
N LEU A 225 15.75 -8.86 -16.55
CA LEU A 225 15.39 -9.42 -17.87
C LEU A 225 16.00 -8.62 -19.03
N PHE A 226 15.98 -7.30 -18.91
CA PHE A 226 16.57 -6.41 -19.92
C PHE A 226 18.07 -6.63 -20.08
N LEU A 227 18.82 -6.64 -18.96
CA LEU A 227 20.26 -6.89 -18.93
C LEU A 227 20.61 -8.29 -19.47
N ASN A 228 19.72 -9.28 -19.27
CA ASN A 228 19.84 -10.63 -19.83
C ASN A 228 19.21 -10.77 -21.23
N LYS A 229 18.98 -9.65 -21.96
CA LYS A 229 18.49 -9.60 -23.35
C LYS A 229 17.10 -10.24 -23.58
N ARG A 230 16.28 -10.39 -22.54
CA ARG A 230 14.89 -10.92 -22.61
C ARG A 230 13.86 -9.79 -22.75
N ARG A 231 14.00 -8.97 -23.78
CA ARG A 231 13.34 -7.67 -23.97
C ARG A 231 11.80 -7.66 -23.89
N PRO A 232 11.03 -8.55 -24.55
CA PRO A 232 9.56 -8.48 -24.48
C PRO A 232 9.01 -8.59 -23.06
N GLY A 233 9.58 -9.50 -22.25
CA GLY A 233 9.21 -9.62 -20.84
C GLY A 233 9.66 -8.42 -20.00
N ALA A 234 10.86 -7.87 -20.30
CA ALA A 234 11.37 -6.67 -19.63
C ALA A 234 10.45 -5.46 -19.87
N TYR A 235 10.06 -5.21 -21.10
CA TYR A 235 9.16 -4.10 -21.45
C TYR A 235 7.78 -4.25 -20.81
N ALA A 236 7.20 -5.47 -20.82
CA ALA A 236 5.90 -5.73 -20.23
C ALA A 236 5.88 -5.48 -18.72
N LEU A 237 6.93 -5.90 -18.00
CA LEU A 237 7.03 -5.74 -16.55
C LEU A 237 7.56 -4.37 -16.12
N GLY A 238 8.18 -3.59 -17.01
CA GLY A 238 8.80 -2.31 -16.68
C GLY A 238 8.00 -1.09 -17.13
N LEU A 239 7.50 -1.07 -18.40
CA LEU A 239 6.88 0.14 -18.95
C LEU A 239 5.49 0.42 -18.33
N ALA A 240 4.67 -0.61 -18.11
CA ALA A 240 3.36 -0.44 -17.51
C ALA A 240 3.43 0.14 -16.08
N PRO A 241 4.29 -0.35 -15.16
CA PRO A 241 4.54 0.29 -13.88
C PRO A 241 4.95 1.76 -13.98
N VAL A 242 5.91 2.08 -14.85
CA VAL A 242 6.36 3.47 -15.05
C VAL A 242 5.22 4.37 -15.52
N ALA A 243 4.42 3.90 -16.48
CA ALA A 243 3.27 4.67 -16.98
C ALA A 243 2.23 4.94 -15.88
N VAL A 244 1.92 3.94 -15.02
CA VAL A 244 0.98 4.11 -13.90
C VAL A 244 1.52 5.12 -12.88
N VAL A 245 2.79 5.00 -12.49
CA VAL A 245 3.41 5.94 -11.53
C VAL A 245 3.45 7.36 -12.11
N ALA A 246 3.89 7.51 -13.37
CA ALA A 246 3.97 8.82 -14.00
C ALA A 246 2.60 9.49 -14.10
N LEU A 247 1.56 8.74 -14.53
CA LEU A 247 0.20 9.27 -14.65
C LEU A 247 -0.39 9.63 -13.28
N SER A 248 -0.24 8.76 -12.28
CA SER A 248 -0.76 9.03 -10.94
C SER A 248 -0.04 10.20 -10.25
N ALA A 249 1.28 10.33 -10.42
CA ALA A 249 2.04 11.45 -9.87
C ALA A 249 1.73 12.78 -10.57
N TRP A 250 1.43 12.74 -11.86
CA TRP A 250 1.03 13.93 -12.62
C TRP A 250 -0.37 14.42 -12.24
N LEU A 251 -1.34 13.49 -12.10
CA LEU A 251 -2.74 13.85 -11.79
C LEU A 251 -2.95 14.14 -10.30
N PHE A 252 -2.23 13.44 -9.42
CA PHE A 252 -2.40 13.48 -7.97
C PHE A 252 -1.03 13.55 -7.31
N PRO A 253 -0.37 14.72 -7.36
CA PRO A 253 0.95 14.89 -6.79
C PRO A 253 0.95 14.56 -5.30
N PHE A 254 1.94 13.82 -4.85
CA PHE A 254 2.15 13.46 -3.45
C PHE A 254 3.56 13.84 -3.05
N SER A 255 3.68 14.65 -2.01
CA SER A 255 4.94 14.99 -1.38
C SER A 255 5.09 14.24 -0.06
N GLY A 256 6.27 13.71 0.20
CA GLY A 256 6.58 13.00 1.43
C GLY A 256 7.66 11.96 1.18
N THR A 257 8.52 11.75 2.16
CA THR A 257 9.63 10.80 2.09
C THR A 257 9.48 9.75 3.18
N GLN A 258 9.99 8.56 2.91
CA GLN A 258 10.10 7.49 3.90
C GLN A 258 11.57 7.34 4.29
N PRO A 259 11.99 7.87 5.43
CA PRO A 259 13.39 7.79 5.84
C PRO A 259 13.83 6.34 6.05
N MET A 260 15.12 6.10 5.84
CA MET A 260 15.72 4.78 5.99
C MET A 260 16.97 4.88 6.87
N SER A 261 16.93 4.27 8.04
CA SER A 261 18.11 4.18 8.91
C SER A 261 19.10 3.14 8.41
N VAL A 262 20.38 3.26 8.83
CA VAL A 262 21.42 2.25 8.55
C VAL A 262 20.99 0.85 9.01
N ALA A 263 20.33 0.77 10.16
CA ALA A 263 19.80 -0.51 10.67
C ALA A 263 18.77 -1.12 9.72
N THR A 264 17.88 -0.29 9.15
CA THR A 264 16.86 -0.74 8.19
C THR A 264 17.48 -1.10 6.83
N LEU A 265 18.54 -0.38 6.40
CA LEU A 265 19.31 -0.69 5.19
C LEU A 265 19.99 -2.05 5.27
N SER A 266 20.56 -2.40 6.43
CA SER A 266 21.45 -3.55 6.59
C SER A 266 20.82 -4.86 6.15
N GLY A 267 19.58 -5.14 6.57
CA GLY A 267 18.86 -6.37 6.23
C GLY A 267 18.71 -6.59 4.72
N PRO A 268 17.95 -5.76 4.01
CA PRO A 268 17.74 -5.95 2.57
C PRO A 268 19.02 -5.92 1.75
N PHE A 269 19.98 -5.07 2.11
CA PHE A 269 21.28 -4.98 1.44
C PHE A 269 22.09 -6.27 1.61
N VAL A 270 22.25 -6.76 2.83
CA VAL A 270 22.98 -8.00 3.11
C VAL A 270 22.34 -9.18 2.41
N PHE A 271 21.01 -9.35 2.50
CA PHE A 271 20.34 -10.46 1.84
C PHE A 271 20.36 -10.38 0.31
N ALA A 272 20.39 -9.18 -0.28
CA ALA A 272 20.63 -9.02 -1.70
C ALA A 272 21.98 -9.64 -2.11
N TRP A 273 23.05 -9.29 -1.44
CA TRP A 273 24.38 -9.81 -1.75
C TRP A 273 24.58 -11.26 -1.35
N LEU A 274 23.99 -11.72 -0.26
CA LEU A 274 23.98 -13.15 0.08
C LEU A 274 23.31 -13.98 -1.03
N VAL A 275 22.16 -13.57 -1.54
CA VAL A 275 21.53 -14.24 -2.68
C VAL A 275 22.46 -14.20 -3.90
N PHE A 276 23.04 -13.04 -4.24
CA PHE A 276 23.94 -12.91 -5.37
C PHE A 276 25.12 -13.90 -5.33
N PHE A 277 25.77 -14.08 -4.17
CA PHE A 277 26.96 -14.93 -4.05
C PHE A 277 26.62 -16.40 -3.81
N LEU A 278 25.52 -16.71 -3.13
CA LEU A 278 25.19 -18.08 -2.71
C LEU A 278 24.43 -18.89 -3.77
N VAL A 279 23.68 -18.25 -4.68
CA VAL A 279 22.99 -18.97 -5.75
C VAL A 279 23.97 -19.48 -6.81
N PRO A 280 23.57 -20.54 -7.59
CA PRO A 280 24.39 -21.04 -8.70
C PRO A 280 24.73 -19.95 -9.72
N SER A 281 25.96 -19.98 -10.28
CA SER A 281 26.42 -19.02 -11.29
C SER A 281 25.54 -19.01 -12.55
N ASP A 282 24.96 -20.14 -12.90
CA ASP A 282 24.08 -20.29 -14.06
C ASP A 282 22.73 -19.59 -13.92
N TRP A 283 22.35 -19.21 -12.70
CA TRP A 283 21.12 -18.46 -12.44
C TRP A 283 21.28 -16.98 -12.73
N LYS A 284 21.72 -16.65 -13.96
CA LYS A 284 22.07 -15.28 -14.38
C LYS A 284 20.99 -14.26 -14.05
N THR A 285 19.72 -14.55 -14.37
CA THR A 285 18.62 -13.60 -14.12
C THR A 285 18.41 -13.34 -12.63
N VAL A 286 18.51 -14.35 -11.77
CA VAL A 286 18.38 -14.20 -10.31
C VAL A 286 19.53 -13.38 -9.75
N ARG A 287 20.77 -13.68 -10.16
CA ARG A 287 21.94 -12.92 -9.73
C ARG A 287 21.87 -11.47 -10.17
N THR A 288 21.51 -11.23 -11.44
CA THR A 288 21.33 -9.85 -11.93
C THR A 288 20.22 -9.12 -11.15
N ALA A 289 19.07 -9.77 -10.90
CA ALA A 289 17.98 -9.17 -10.12
C ALA A 289 18.44 -8.83 -8.68
N SER A 290 19.21 -9.72 -8.08
CA SER A 290 19.76 -9.54 -6.73
C SER A 290 20.76 -8.38 -6.66
N ALA A 291 21.64 -8.25 -7.67
CA ALA A 291 22.58 -7.13 -7.77
C ALA A 291 21.85 -5.79 -8.00
N VAL A 292 20.88 -5.76 -8.94
CA VAL A 292 20.03 -4.57 -9.19
C VAL A 292 19.29 -4.17 -7.92
N TYR A 293 18.74 -5.14 -7.19
CA TYR A 293 18.06 -4.89 -5.93
C TYR A 293 19.01 -4.36 -4.86
N GLY A 294 20.21 -4.93 -4.71
CA GLY A 294 21.21 -4.47 -3.74
C GLY A 294 21.67 -3.04 -4.01
N VAL A 295 21.96 -2.70 -5.29
CA VAL A 295 22.28 -1.33 -5.71
C VAL A 295 21.08 -0.40 -5.50
N GLY A 296 19.88 -0.84 -5.87
CA GLY A 296 18.64 -0.09 -5.65
C GLY A 296 18.37 0.20 -4.17
N THR A 297 18.62 -0.77 -3.29
CA THR A 297 18.49 -0.59 -1.83
C THR A 297 19.47 0.46 -1.30
N LEU A 298 20.71 0.45 -1.77
CA LEU A 298 21.68 1.49 -1.42
C LEU A 298 21.25 2.87 -1.96
N ALA A 299 20.74 2.91 -3.18
CA ALA A 299 20.24 4.16 -3.77
C ALA A 299 19.06 4.76 -2.96
N THR A 300 18.14 3.95 -2.46
CA THR A 300 17.02 4.42 -1.61
C THR A 300 17.47 4.89 -0.22
N TYR A 301 18.66 4.52 0.22
CA TYR A 301 19.26 5.06 1.44
C TYR A 301 19.95 6.41 1.22
N ILE A 302 20.62 6.58 0.05
CA ILE A 302 21.37 7.80 -0.28
C ILE A 302 20.43 8.92 -0.74
N VAL A 303 19.36 8.56 -1.44
CA VAL A 303 18.39 9.50 -2.01
C VAL A 303 17.07 9.36 -1.28
N ASP A 304 16.66 10.42 -0.59
CA ASP A 304 15.36 10.46 0.07
C ASP A 304 14.24 10.25 -0.95
N SER A 305 13.38 9.29 -0.66
CA SER A 305 12.31 8.89 -1.58
C SER A 305 11.08 8.40 -0.83
N GLN A 306 9.96 8.33 -1.52
CA GLN A 306 8.73 7.73 -1.00
C GLN A 306 8.87 6.22 -0.75
N ILE A 307 9.91 5.58 -1.26
CA ILE A 307 10.14 4.13 -1.16
C ILE A 307 10.76 3.79 0.20
N GLY A 308 11.92 4.36 0.51
CA GLY A 308 12.65 4.20 1.76
C GLY A 308 12.69 2.75 2.27
N SER A 309 12.34 2.55 3.52
CA SER A 309 12.34 1.25 4.20
C SER A 309 11.43 0.18 3.54
N ASN A 310 10.48 0.57 2.69
CA ASN A 310 9.60 -0.35 1.97
C ASN A 310 10.35 -1.28 1.00
N VAL A 311 11.55 -0.89 0.57
CA VAL A 311 12.41 -1.75 -0.27
C VAL A 311 12.72 -3.09 0.39
N SER A 312 12.76 -3.17 1.72
CA SER A 312 13.05 -4.39 2.49
C SER A 312 12.06 -5.55 2.21
N ARG A 313 10.84 -5.22 1.81
CA ARG A 313 9.75 -6.19 1.54
C ARG A 313 10.10 -7.19 0.43
N MET A 314 10.96 -6.82 -0.54
CA MET A 314 11.39 -7.76 -1.59
C MET A 314 12.26 -8.89 -1.03
N ALA A 315 13.24 -8.57 -0.18
CA ALA A 315 14.07 -9.59 0.48
C ALA A 315 13.20 -10.48 1.39
N MET A 316 12.29 -9.87 2.17
CA MET A 316 11.40 -10.60 3.07
C MET A 316 10.53 -11.62 2.34
N LEU A 317 10.01 -11.30 1.14
CA LEU A 317 9.15 -12.22 0.40
C LEU A 317 9.91 -13.28 -0.38
N PHE A 318 11.05 -12.94 -0.98
CA PHE A 318 11.64 -13.80 -2.01
C PHE A 318 13.02 -14.36 -1.68
N ALA A 319 13.83 -13.71 -0.84
CA ALA A 319 15.19 -14.16 -0.60
C ALA A 319 15.23 -15.56 0.05
N GLY A 320 14.31 -15.86 0.98
CA GLY A 320 14.20 -17.20 1.59
C GLY A 320 13.85 -18.29 0.59
N ILE A 321 12.91 -18.02 -0.30
CA ILE A 321 12.52 -18.95 -1.37
C ILE A 321 13.72 -19.27 -2.26
N VAL A 322 14.47 -18.24 -2.66
CA VAL A 322 15.63 -18.36 -3.56
C VAL A 322 16.79 -19.06 -2.89
N LEU A 323 17.09 -18.75 -1.62
CA LEU A 323 18.14 -19.41 -0.84
C LEU A 323 17.82 -20.92 -0.67
N LEU A 324 16.57 -21.24 -0.33
CA LEU A 324 16.13 -22.63 -0.18
C LEU A 324 16.21 -23.38 -1.52
N ALA A 325 15.86 -22.72 -2.63
CA ALA A 325 15.98 -23.30 -3.96
C ALA A 325 17.45 -23.56 -4.38
N ALA A 326 18.40 -22.75 -3.86
CA ALA A 326 19.83 -22.91 -4.11
C ALA A 326 20.48 -24.02 -3.26
N LEU A 327 19.89 -24.40 -2.13
CA LEU A 327 20.47 -25.36 -1.19
C LEU A 327 20.85 -26.71 -1.82
N PRO A 328 20.02 -27.35 -2.70
CA PRO A 328 20.38 -28.62 -3.35
C PRO A 328 21.55 -28.54 -4.35
N TYR A 329 22.06 -27.35 -4.64
CA TYR A 329 23.21 -27.09 -5.50
C TYR A 329 24.52 -26.91 -4.71
N THR A 330 24.46 -27.09 -3.40
CA THR A 330 25.63 -27.03 -2.53
C THR A 330 26.00 -28.44 -2.06
N THR A 331 27.28 -28.70 -1.87
CA THR A 331 27.74 -29.96 -1.26
C THR A 331 27.32 -29.98 0.22
N PRO A 332 26.58 -31.00 0.69
CA PRO A 332 26.18 -31.10 2.08
C PRO A 332 27.37 -30.93 3.05
N ARG A 333 27.16 -30.20 4.14
CA ARG A 333 28.18 -29.88 5.16
C ARG A 333 29.39 -29.07 4.67
N SER A 334 29.37 -28.54 3.43
CA SER A 334 30.37 -27.58 2.96
C SER A 334 30.18 -26.20 3.60
N ARG A 335 31.20 -25.34 3.57
CA ARG A 335 31.09 -23.93 4.01
C ARG A 335 29.94 -23.20 3.31
N LYS A 336 29.77 -23.44 2.02
CA LYS A 336 28.67 -22.83 1.24
C LYS A 336 27.30 -23.36 1.68
N TRP A 337 27.19 -24.64 1.99
CA TRP A 337 25.95 -25.23 2.52
C TRP A 337 25.54 -24.57 3.85
N TYR A 338 26.49 -24.48 4.79
CA TYR A 338 26.22 -23.79 6.07
C TYR A 338 25.85 -22.32 5.87
N ALA A 339 26.53 -21.60 4.98
CA ALA A 339 26.21 -20.21 4.67
C ALA A 339 24.78 -20.04 4.15
N VAL A 340 24.31 -20.93 3.25
CA VAL A 340 22.91 -20.91 2.74
C VAL A 340 21.93 -21.23 3.86
N VAL A 341 22.20 -22.24 4.69
CA VAL A 341 21.31 -22.61 5.82
C VAL A 341 21.21 -21.48 6.84
N ILE A 342 22.33 -20.90 7.23
CA ILE A 342 22.36 -19.78 8.20
C ILE A 342 21.62 -18.57 7.61
N ALA A 343 21.91 -18.20 6.35
CA ALA A 343 21.22 -17.09 5.69
C ALA A 343 19.71 -17.30 5.61
N PHE A 344 19.27 -18.52 5.25
CA PHE A 344 17.86 -18.89 5.23
C PHE A 344 17.20 -18.79 6.63
N ALA A 345 17.86 -19.37 7.64
CA ALA A 345 17.35 -19.34 9.03
C ALA A 345 17.29 -17.92 9.59
N SER A 346 18.35 -17.11 9.40
CA SER A 346 18.38 -15.72 9.85
C SER A 346 17.31 -14.86 9.19
N LEU A 347 17.08 -15.04 7.87
CA LEU A 347 16.04 -14.33 7.15
C LEU A 347 14.65 -14.69 7.70
N ASN A 348 14.34 -15.99 7.86
CA ASN A 348 13.04 -16.41 8.35
C ASN A 348 12.80 -15.98 9.80
N PHE A 349 13.86 -15.99 10.63
CA PHE A 349 13.80 -15.41 11.98
C PHE A 349 13.48 -13.90 11.91
N TRP A 350 14.17 -13.14 11.08
CA TRP A 350 13.92 -11.70 10.91
C TRP A 350 12.48 -11.43 10.46
N ILE A 351 11.97 -12.14 9.46
CA ILE A 351 10.61 -11.97 8.94
C ILE A 351 9.57 -12.33 10.01
N GLY A 352 9.76 -13.46 10.70
CA GLY A 352 8.86 -13.91 11.76
C GLY A 352 8.83 -12.94 12.94
N PHE A 353 10.02 -12.54 13.41
CA PHE A 353 10.16 -11.55 14.49
C PHE A 353 9.47 -10.22 14.12
N LYS A 354 9.70 -9.72 12.89
CA LYS A 354 9.05 -8.48 12.43
C LYS A 354 7.53 -8.61 12.39
N GLY A 355 6.99 -9.75 11.93
CA GLY A 355 5.54 -9.98 11.92
C GLY A 355 4.93 -9.99 13.32
N VAL A 356 5.59 -10.63 14.28
CA VAL A 356 5.16 -10.64 15.70
C VAL A 356 5.27 -9.26 16.31
N ASP A 357 6.40 -8.56 16.11
CA ASP A 357 6.63 -7.20 16.61
C ASP A 357 5.56 -6.22 16.07
N ASP A 358 5.23 -6.30 14.78
CA ASP A 358 4.18 -5.47 14.16
C ASP A 358 2.81 -5.73 14.84
N ILE A 359 2.45 -6.98 15.11
CA ILE A 359 1.19 -7.31 15.81
C ILE A 359 1.20 -6.76 17.24
N VAL A 360 2.25 -7.04 18.00
CA VAL A 360 2.32 -6.66 19.42
C VAL A 360 2.27 -5.15 19.59
N ARG A 361 2.98 -4.41 18.75
CA ARG A 361 3.01 -2.94 18.82
C ARG A 361 1.71 -2.27 18.39
N THR A 362 0.98 -2.88 17.46
CA THR A 362 -0.22 -2.27 16.86
C THR A 362 -1.52 -2.88 17.36
N ALA A 363 -1.46 -3.94 18.18
CA ALA A 363 -2.63 -4.52 18.80
C ALA A 363 -3.27 -3.50 19.75
N PRO A 364 -4.58 -3.23 19.63
CA PRO A 364 -5.26 -2.33 20.54
C PRO A 364 -5.30 -2.92 21.95
N THR A 365 -4.63 -2.29 22.89
CA THR A 365 -4.58 -2.73 24.30
C THR A 365 -5.67 -2.09 25.15
N ALA A 366 -6.14 -0.90 24.78
CA ALA A 366 -7.11 -0.14 25.53
C ALA A 366 -8.56 -0.51 25.19
N SER A 367 -9.44 -0.54 26.18
CA SER A 367 -10.87 -0.87 26.02
C SER A 367 -11.62 0.05 25.07
N TRP A 368 -11.23 1.31 25.01
CA TRP A 368 -11.84 2.33 24.15
C TRP A 368 -11.72 2.03 22.65
N THR A 369 -10.73 1.25 22.23
CA THR A 369 -10.55 0.87 20.82
C THR A 369 -11.72 0.07 20.25
N ARG A 370 -12.55 -0.51 21.12
CA ARG A 370 -13.76 -1.26 20.76
C ARG A 370 -14.99 -0.39 20.70
N SER A 371 -15.01 0.73 21.42
CA SER A 371 -16.15 1.66 21.44
C SER A 371 -15.66 3.10 21.57
N LEU A 372 -15.83 3.86 20.48
CA LEU A 372 -15.55 5.30 20.42
C LEU A 372 -16.79 6.14 20.69
N GLY A 373 -17.94 5.49 20.93
CA GLY A 373 -19.24 6.16 21.06
C GLY A 373 -19.26 7.32 22.07
N PRO A 374 -18.72 7.18 23.30
CA PRO A 374 -18.69 8.28 24.26
C PRO A 374 -17.90 9.51 23.76
N LEU A 375 -16.77 9.30 23.08
CA LEU A 375 -15.99 10.38 22.50
C LEU A 375 -16.72 11.04 21.34
N VAL A 376 -17.27 10.26 20.39
CA VAL A 376 -18.02 10.76 19.24
C VAL A 376 -19.21 11.59 19.71
N ASN A 377 -19.98 11.09 20.68
CA ASN A 377 -21.12 11.84 21.25
C ASN A 377 -20.69 13.17 21.88
N GLN A 378 -19.54 13.19 22.52
CA GLN A 378 -19.04 14.43 23.12
C GLN A 378 -18.53 15.42 22.05
N LEU A 379 -17.81 14.96 21.03
CA LEU A 379 -17.35 15.77 19.90
C LEU A 379 -18.55 16.39 19.15
N GLN A 380 -19.62 15.63 18.94
CA GLN A 380 -20.86 16.14 18.34
C GLN A 380 -21.53 17.22 19.20
N LYS A 381 -21.60 17.02 20.53
CA LYS A 381 -22.19 18.02 21.46
C LYS A 381 -21.46 19.37 21.43
N VAL A 382 -20.14 19.36 21.24
CA VAL A 382 -19.36 20.61 21.20
C VAL A 382 -19.24 21.19 19.79
N GLY A 383 -19.87 20.57 18.77
CA GLY A 383 -19.85 21.05 17.38
C GLY A 383 -18.48 20.92 16.72
N ALA A 384 -17.77 19.84 17.02
CA ALA A 384 -16.40 19.62 16.52
C ALA A 384 -16.34 19.46 14.99
N GLU A 385 -17.48 19.25 14.32
CA GLU A 385 -17.59 19.20 12.85
C GLU A 385 -17.39 20.56 12.17
N ARG A 386 -17.23 21.66 12.92
CA ARG A 386 -16.99 23.02 12.38
C ARG A 386 -15.50 23.38 12.24
N GLY A 387 -14.61 22.54 12.76
CA GLY A 387 -13.16 22.73 12.71
C GLY A 387 -12.44 21.41 12.56
N ARG A 388 -11.18 21.37 12.96
CA ARG A 388 -10.43 20.13 13.04
C ARG A 388 -10.23 19.68 14.47
N VAL A 389 -10.06 18.38 14.63
CA VAL A 389 -9.73 17.72 15.89
C VAL A 389 -8.34 17.10 15.77
N GLU A 390 -7.45 17.45 16.68
CA GLU A 390 -6.24 16.66 16.86
C GLU A 390 -6.51 15.53 17.84
N VAL A 391 -6.17 14.32 17.45
CA VAL A 391 -6.15 13.17 18.34
C VAL A 391 -4.73 12.69 18.46
N VAL A 392 -4.11 12.90 19.63
CA VAL A 392 -2.74 12.43 19.87
C VAL A 392 -2.63 10.96 19.48
N PRO A 393 -1.84 10.60 18.45
CA PRO A 393 -1.91 9.28 17.85
C PRO A 393 -1.52 8.16 18.83
N PRO A 394 -2.41 7.19 19.10
CA PRO A 394 -2.05 5.98 19.82
C PRO A 394 -1.23 5.02 18.94
N SER A 395 -0.55 4.08 19.55
CA SER A 395 0.27 3.07 18.85
C SER A 395 -0.53 2.22 17.84
N SER A 396 -1.84 2.09 18.04
CA SER A 396 -2.73 1.35 17.15
C SER A 396 -3.20 2.14 15.93
N HIS A 397 -3.15 3.47 15.95
CA HIS A 397 -3.70 4.38 14.92
C HIS A 397 -5.17 4.15 14.57
N ARG A 398 -5.94 3.56 15.49
CA ARG A 398 -7.35 3.23 15.22
C ARG A 398 -8.24 4.47 15.13
N GLU A 399 -7.86 5.59 15.75
CA GLU A 399 -8.53 6.89 15.63
C GLU A 399 -8.65 7.32 14.17
N ALA A 400 -7.61 7.09 13.38
CA ALA A 400 -7.53 7.48 11.99
C ALA A 400 -8.56 6.77 11.08
N SER A 401 -9.04 5.59 11.45
CA SER A 401 -10.11 4.90 10.73
C SER A 401 -11.50 5.16 11.33
N ALA A 402 -11.58 5.33 12.63
CA ALA A 402 -12.86 5.27 13.31
C ALA A 402 -13.53 6.64 13.54
N LEU A 403 -12.78 7.74 13.46
CA LEU A 403 -13.31 9.11 13.70
C LEU A 403 -13.62 9.93 12.44
N PRO A 404 -13.02 9.70 11.26
CA PRO A 404 -13.18 10.57 10.08
C PRO A 404 -14.62 10.79 9.64
N HIS A 405 -15.50 9.80 9.82
CA HIS A 405 -16.94 9.95 9.49
C HIS A 405 -17.68 10.96 10.38
N SER A 406 -17.11 11.31 11.53
CA SER A 406 -17.73 12.22 12.50
C SER A 406 -17.03 13.56 12.58
N VAL A 407 -15.72 13.61 12.41
CA VAL A 407 -14.89 14.83 12.51
C VAL A 407 -13.71 14.78 11.56
N ASN A 408 -13.23 15.95 11.14
CA ASN A 408 -11.98 16.05 10.39
C ASN A 408 -10.79 16.06 11.35
N LEU A 409 -9.84 15.14 11.11
CA LEU A 409 -8.62 15.05 11.88
C LEU A 409 -7.55 16.02 11.33
N ALA A 410 -6.83 16.70 12.19
CA ALA A 410 -5.68 17.50 11.78
C ALA A 410 -4.57 16.62 11.23
N ARG A 411 -4.38 15.45 11.83
CA ARG A 411 -3.48 14.38 11.37
C ARG A 411 -4.30 13.15 10.94
N GLY A 412 -3.64 12.20 10.30
CA GLY A 412 -4.21 10.91 9.90
C GLY A 412 -3.17 9.80 10.05
N TRP A 413 -3.34 8.70 9.32
CA TRP A 413 -2.36 7.61 9.34
C TRP A 413 -1.65 7.44 7.99
N ASN A 414 -0.70 8.33 7.71
CA ASN A 414 0.26 8.21 6.63
C ASN A 414 1.58 8.84 7.06
N ARG A 415 2.56 8.02 7.47
CA ARG A 415 3.85 8.49 8.03
C ARG A 415 4.57 9.48 7.12
N GLN A 416 4.57 9.26 5.81
CA GLN A 416 5.26 10.12 4.84
C GLN A 416 4.61 11.50 4.75
N ALA A 417 3.28 11.54 4.70
CA ALA A 417 2.52 12.79 4.69
C ALA A 417 2.67 13.54 6.01
N ASP A 418 2.61 12.81 7.14
CA ASP A 418 2.71 13.37 8.47
C ASP A 418 4.08 14.03 8.70
N MET A 419 5.17 13.32 8.38
CA MET A 419 6.53 13.87 8.48
C MET A 419 6.75 15.11 7.60
N LYS A 420 6.13 15.16 6.42
CA LYS A 420 6.26 16.29 5.50
C LYS A 420 5.44 17.50 5.96
N ARG A 421 4.19 17.28 6.39
CA ARG A 421 3.27 18.36 6.74
C ARG A 421 3.38 18.81 8.19
N ASN A 422 3.87 17.93 9.07
CA ASN A 422 3.93 18.16 10.51
C ASN A 422 5.33 17.81 11.07
N PRO A 423 6.42 18.41 10.56
CA PRO A 423 7.80 18.06 10.93
C PRO A 423 8.08 18.23 12.42
N LEU A 424 7.43 19.19 13.10
CA LEU A 424 7.64 19.47 14.52
C LEU A 424 7.47 18.24 15.44
N PHE A 425 6.68 17.22 15.04
CA PHE A 425 6.54 15.99 15.83
C PHE A 425 7.72 15.03 15.66
N TYR A 426 8.65 15.30 14.72
CA TYR A 426 9.73 14.40 14.32
C TYR A 426 11.14 14.99 14.43
N ASP A 427 11.28 16.32 14.47
CA ASP A 427 12.55 17.05 14.38
C ASP A 427 13.00 17.69 15.70
N ASP A 428 12.37 17.31 16.80
CA ASP A 428 12.68 17.79 18.14
C ASP A 428 12.34 19.29 18.40
N THR A 429 11.60 19.94 17.50
CA THR A 429 11.19 21.36 17.65
C THR A 429 9.87 21.52 18.40
N LEU A 430 9.20 20.43 18.81
CA LEU A 430 7.93 20.50 19.54
C LEU A 430 8.10 21.09 20.93
N ASP A 431 7.53 22.27 21.14
CA ASP A 431 7.41 22.98 22.40
C ASP A 431 6.01 23.62 22.53
N PRO A 432 5.64 24.24 23.69
CA PRO A 432 4.33 24.86 23.86
C PRO A 432 3.99 25.95 22.84
N VAL A 433 4.98 26.72 22.37
CA VAL A 433 4.77 27.83 21.43
C VAL A 433 4.55 27.29 20.01
N ASN A 434 5.46 26.44 19.54
CA ASN A 434 5.38 25.82 18.21
C ASN A 434 4.12 24.93 18.08
N TYR A 435 3.71 24.26 19.17
CA TYR A 435 2.48 23.48 19.18
C TYR A 435 1.25 24.37 19.04
N ARG A 436 1.22 25.54 19.72
CA ARG A 436 0.13 26.52 19.52
C ARG A 436 0.07 27.03 18.09
N GLN A 437 1.21 27.38 17.49
CA GLN A 437 1.27 27.84 16.09
C GLN A 437 0.77 26.76 15.13
N TRP A 438 1.12 25.49 15.39
CA TRP A 438 0.64 24.34 14.61
C TRP A 438 -0.88 24.13 14.74
N LEU A 439 -1.45 24.28 15.94
CA LEU A 439 -2.90 24.22 16.15
C LEU A 439 -3.62 25.32 15.37
N ASP A 440 -3.09 26.52 15.36
CA ASP A 440 -3.63 27.66 14.63
C ASP A 440 -3.52 27.47 13.10
N ARG A 441 -2.36 27.04 12.62
CA ARG A 441 -2.10 26.72 11.22
C ARG A 441 -3.14 25.72 10.66
N TRP A 442 -3.42 24.65 11.41
CA TRP A 442 -4.36 23.62 10.98
C TRP A 442 -5.81 23.87 11.41
N ALA A 443 -6.14 25.03 11.98
CA ALA A 443 -7.48 25.35 12.48
C ALA A 443 -8.02 24.24 13.41
N VAL A 444 -7.21 23.83 14.38
CA VAL A 444 -7.58 22.82 15.38
C VAL A 444 -8.40 23.47 16.48
N HIS A 445 -9.60 23.00 16.69
CA HIS A 445 -10.51 23.49 17.72
C HIS A 445 -10.49 22.65 18.98
N TYR A 446 -10.20 21.35 18.84
CA TYR A 446 -10.20 20.40 19.95
C TYR A 446 -8.99 19.48 19.88
N VAL A 447 -8.43 19.16 21.04
CA VAL A 447 -7.36 18.19 21.20
C VAL A 447 -7.87 17.04 22.07
N VAL A 448 -7.70 15.81 21.60
CA VAL A 448 -8.07 14.59 22.30
C VAL A 448 -6.82 13.84 22.71
N LEU A 449 -6.67 13.57 23.99
CA LEU A 449 -5.60 12.74 24.52
C LEU A 449 -6.17 11.39 24.98
N PRO A 450 -5.91 10.29 24.23
CA PRO A 450 -6.33 8.96 24.63
C PRO A 450 -5.51 8.42 25.79
N GLN A 451 -6.13 7.59 26.64
CA GLN A 451 -5.41 6.78 27.62
C GLN A 451 -4.86 5.53 26.91
N GLY A 452 -3.56 5.32 26.97
CA GLY A 452 -2.86 4.23 26.29
C GLY A 452 -1.50 4.67 25.75
N ASP A 453 -0.76 3.72 25.17
CA ASP A 453 0.56 4.00 24.63
C ASP A 453 0.47 4.86 23.37
N PRO A 454 1.12 6.04 23.34
CA PRO A 454 1.18 6.87 22.12
C PRO A 454 2.07 6.20 21.06
N ASP A 455 1.90 6.61 19.80
CA ASP A 455 2.81 6.21 18.73
C ASP A 455 4.26 6.61 19.06
N TYR A 456 5.16 5.65 18.91
CA TYR A 456 6.56 5.80 19.34
C TYR A 456 7.33 6.87 18.56
N SER A 457 6.90 7.21 17.36
CA SER A 457 7.66 8.02 16.41
C SER A 457 7.03 9.38 16.08
N GLY A 458 5.99 9.81 16.74
CA GLY A 458 5.37 11.09 16.37
C GLY A 458 4.31 11.55 17.34
N ALA A 459 4.16 10.89 18.50
CA ALA A 459 3.13 11.26 19.46
C ALA A 459 3.60 11.29 20.92
N ARG A 460 4.75 10.69 21.27
CA ARG A 460 5.20 10.64 22.66
C ARG A 460 5.36 12.02 23.28
N LYS A 461 6.10 12.90 22.59
CA LYS A 461 6.35 14.27 23.06
C LYS A 461 5.06 15.07 23.15
N GLU A 462 4.16 14.89 22.18
CA GLU A 462 2.85 15.53 22.18
C GLU A 462 2.00 15.03 23.36
N ALA A 463 1.93 13.72 23.59
CA ALA A 463 1.21 13.15 24.71
C ALA A 463 1.73 13.68 26.07
N GLU A 464 3.05 13.83 26.22
CA GLU A 464 3.67 14.41 27.41
C GLU A 464 3.34 15.90 27.53
N LEU A 465 3.42 16.66 26.45
CA LEU A 465 3.16 18.09 26.41
C LEU A 465 1.71 18.39 26.78
N VAL A 466 0.75 17.75 26.12
CA VAL A 466 -0.68 17.88 26.41
C VAL A 466 -1.01 17.36 27.81
N GLY A 467 -0.36 16.27 28.22
CA GLY A 467 -0.54 15.64 29.53
C GLY A 467 -0.12 16.53 30.70
N LYS A 468 0.92 17.35 30.55
CA LYS A 468 1.40 18.30 31.56
C LYS A 468 0.48 19.52 31.73
N GLY A 469 -0.38 19.78 30.75
CA GLY A 469 -1.26 20.93 30.71
C GLY A 469 -0.62 22.14 30.00
N LEU A 470 -1.40 22.77 29.15
CA LEU A 470 -1.03 23.96 28.41
C LEU A 470 -2.05 25.07 28.67
N SER A 471 -1.62 26.30 28.85
CA SER A 471 -2.48 27.41 29.24
C SER A 471 -3.61 27.73 28.26
N TYR A 472 -3.41 27.37 26.99
CA TYR A 472 -4.37 27.55 25.90
C TYR A 472 -5.22 26.27 25.61
N LEU A 473 -5.09 25.20 26.41
CA LEU A 473 -5.90 23.99 26.32
C LEU A 473 -6.77 23.86 27.57
N LYS A 474 -8.07 24.04 27.42
CA LYS A 474 -9.03 23.91 28.50
C LYS A 474 -9.65 22.51 28.51
N LEU A 475 -9.45 21.74 29.55
CA LEU A 475 -10.12 20.44 29.72
C LEU A 475 -11.64 20.66 29.87
N ILE A 476 -12.42 20.20 28.90
CA ILE A 476 -13.88 20.36 28.88
C ILE A 476 -14.64 19.06 29.18
N TRP A 477 -13.99 17.92 28.98
CA TRP A 477 -14.57 16.61 29.27
C TRP A 477 -13.49 15.55 29.45
N SER A 478 -13.73 14.59 30.34
CA SER A 478 -12.87 13.43 30.52
C SER A 478 -13.66 12.23 31.02
N ASN A 479 -13.13 11.05 30.71
CA ASN A 479 -13.55 9.78 31.30
C ASN A 479 -12.31 8.90 31.52
N LYS A 480 -12.51 7.61 31.82
CA LYS A 480 -11.40 6.67 32.03
C LYS A 480 -10.50 6.45 30.80
N ASP A 481 -11.01 6.73 29.60
CA ASP A 481 -10.37 6.41 28.32
C ASP A 481 -9.85 7.65 27.57
N TRP A 482 -10.43 8.86 27.84
CA TRP A 482 -10.22 10.06 27.04
C TRP A 482 -10.13 11.31 27.89
N ARG A 483 -9.32 12.27 27.44
CA ARG A 483 -9.39 13.67 27.84
C ARG A 483 -9.61 14.54 26.60
N LEU A 484 -10.65 15.38 26.63
CA LEU A 484 -10.99 16.31 25.55
C LEU A 484 -10.71 17.73 26.00
N PHE A 485 -9.88 18.42 25.25
CA PHE A 485 -9.51 19.81 25.49
C PHE A 485 -10.07 20.69 24.37
N GLU A 486 -10.56 21.85 24.74
CA GLU A 486 -10.90 22.94 23.85
C GLU A 486 -9.68 23.87 23.71
N VAL A 487 -9.36 24.26 22.49
CA VAL A 487 -8.32 25.25 22.20
C VAL A 487 -8.88 26.63 22.47
N ASP A 488 -8.18 27.45 23.26
CA ASP A 488 -8.62 28.81 23.54
C ASP A 488 -8.48 29.67 22.29
N SER A 489 -9.56 30.38 21.92
CA SER A 489 -9.61 31.27 20.75
C SER A 489 -9.04 30.63 19.48
N PRO A 490 -9.60 29.49 19.00
CA PRO A 490 -9.04 28.77 17.87
C PRO A 490 -9.20 29.55 16.58
N VAL A 491 -8.22 29.44 15.69
CA VAL A 491 -8.30 30.00 14.33
C VAL A 491 -9.39 29.25 13.54
N PRO A 492 -10.30 29.95 12.84
CA PRO A 492 -11.37 29.30 12.10
C PRO A 492 -10.84 28.57 10.86
N LEU A 493 -11.53 27.48 10.45
CA LEU A 493 -11.20 26.75 9.22
C LEU A 493 -11.48 27.57 7.95
N ALA A 494 -12.47 28.46 7.99
CA ALA A 494 -12.74 29.48 6.96
C ALA A 494 -12.79 30.86 7.61
N ASP A 495 -12.03 31.81 7.10
CA ASP A 495 -11.90 33.14 7.68
C ASP A 495 -13.17 33.97 7.50
N PRO A 496 -13.44 34.94 8.42
CA PRO A 496 -14.50 35.93 8.20
C PRO A 496 -14.36 36.62 6.84
N PRO A 497 -15.47 36.94 6.15
CA PRO A 497 -16.85 36.92 6.62
C PRO A 497 -17.59 35.57 6.47
N ALA A 498 -16.89 34.44 6.37
CA ALA A 498 -17.49 33.13 6.29
C ALA A 498 -17.55 32.41 7.64
N THR A 499 -18.42 31.41 7.72
CA THR A 499 -18.51 30.47 8.85
C THR A 499 -18.65 29.05 8.31
N VAL A 500 -17.98 28.09 8.94
CA VAL A 500 -18.13 26.67 8.59
C VAL A 500 -19.42 26.14 9.19
N GLU A 501 -20.29 25.61 8.35
CA GLU A 501 -21.49 24.89 8.77
C GLU A 501 -21.14 23.44 9.09
N ARG A 502 -20.37 22.79 8.20
CA ARG A 502 -19.95 21.40 8.35
C ARG A 502 -18.66 21.11 7.58
N ALA A 503 -17.69 20.50 8.23
CA ALA A 503 -16.52 19.92 7.61
C ALA A 503 -16.66 18.39 7.60
N GLY A 504 -17.06 17.82 6.46
CA GLY A 504 -17.17 16.38 6.24
C GLY A 504 -15.94 15.79 5.55
N GLU A 505 -15.90 14.46 5.40
CA GLU A 505 -14.80 13.76 4.72
C GLU A 505 -14.66 14.12 3.24
N GLY A 506 -15.78 14.21 2.54
CA GLY A 506 -15.83 14.46 1.09
C GLY A 506 -16.32 15.84 0.71
N GLU A 507 -16.80 16.64 1.66
CA GLU A 507 -17.39 17.94 1.40
C GLU A 507 -17.21 18.88 2.61
N LEU A 508 -16.87 20.13 2.32
CA LEU A 508 -16.87 21.24 3.27
C LEU A 508 -17.97 22.23 2.89
N THR A 509 -18.91 22.49 3.81
CA THR A 509 -20.00 23.47 3.64
C THR A 509 -19.69 24.71 4.45
N ILE A 510 -19.68 25.87 3.78
CA ILE A 510 -19.42 27.18 4.40
C ILE A 510 -20.52 28.16 4.04
N HIS A 511 -20.87 29.02 4.96
CA HIS A 511 -21.80 30.13 4.75
C HIS A 511 -21.04 31.45 4.71
N VAL A 512 -21.11 32.17 3.60
CA VAL A 512 -20.48 33.45 3.38
C VAL A 512 -21.50 34.57 3.61
N LYS A 513 -21.23 35.46 4.57
CA LYS A 513 -22.16 36.55 4.95
C LYS A 513 -22.09 37.73 4.00
N LYS A 514 -20.94 37.97 3.34
CA LYS A 514 -20.69 39.09 2.44
C LYS A 514 -19.82 38.64 1.29
N ALA A 515 -20.14 39.07 0.06
CA ALA A 515 -19.31 38.81 -1.10
C ALA A 515 -17.86 39.25 -0.88
N GLY A 516 -16.91 38.48 -1.37
CA GLY A 516 -15.48 38.78 -1.22
C GLY A 516 -14.61 37.52 -1.25
N ARG A 517 -13.36 37.67 -0.85
CA ARG A 517 -12.38 36.58 -0.73
C ARG A 517 -12.47 35.96 0.66
N VAL A 518 -12.39 34.65 0.72
CA VAL A 518 -12.44 33.86 1.96
C VAL A 518 -11.30 32.87 1.94
N LEU A 519 -10.34 33.01 2.83
CA LEU A 519 -9.30 32.00 3.04
C LEU A 519 -9.91 30.77 3.70
N ILE A 520 -9.64 29.61 3.13
CA ILE A 520 -10.06 28.30 3.65
C ILE A 520 -8.79 27.48 3.90
N ARG A 521 -8.55 27.07 5.13
CA ARG A 521 -7.36 26.27 5.52
C ARG A 521 -7.48 24.81 5.07
N VAL A 522 -7.70 24.64 3.78
CA VAL A 522 -7.65 23.37 3.05
C VAL A 522 -6.55 23.50 2.02
N PRO A 523 -5.52 22.63 2.03
CA PRO A 523 -4.47 22.63 1.03
C PRO A 523 -5.06 22.58 -0.38
N TYR A 524 -4.57 23.46 -1.25
CA TYR A 524 -5.08 23.56 -2.61
C TYR A 524 -4.85 22.27 -3.40
N SER A 525 -5.86 21.87 -4.15
CA SER A 525 -5.76 20.83 -5.15
C SER A 525 -6.48 21.28 -6.42
N PRO A 526 -5.94 21.00 -7.62
CA PRO A 526 -6.64 21.27 -8.88
C PRO A 526 -8.00 20.54 -8.99
N TRP A 527 -8.21 19.49 -8.19
CA TRP A 527 -9.46 18.72 -8.15
C TRP A 527 -10.56 19.36 -7.29
N LEU A 528 -10.21 20.34 -6.43
CA LEU A 528 -11.20 21.03 -5.61
C LEU A 528 -12.14 21.85 -6.48
N ALA A 529 -13.44 21.68 -6.25
CA ALA A 529 -14.52 22.31 -6.99
C ALA A 529 -15.61 22.82 -6.03
N LEU A 530 -16.26 23.90 -6.42
CA LEU A 530 -17.55 24.25 -5.89
C LEU A 530 -18.59 23.32 -6.50
N VAL A 531 -19.46 22.76 -5.66
CA VAL A 531 -20.45 21.76 -6.06
C VAL A 531 -21.86 22.18 -5.69
N ASP A 532 -22.86 21.64 -6.41
CA ASP A 532 -24.28 21.76 -6.08
C ASP A 532 -24.67 20.79 -4.94
N GLU A 533 -25.94 20.79 -4.59
CA GLU A 533 -26.50 19.90 -3.55
C GLU A 533 -26.38 18.41 -3.88
N ASN A 534 -26.18 18.07 -5.14
CA ASN A 534 -26.00 16.69 -5.61
C ASN A 534 -24.52 16.30 -5.73
N GLY A 535 -23.58 17.19 -5.33
CA GLY A 535 -22.14 16.96 -5.44
C GLY A 535 -21.58 17.12 -6.85
N LYS A 536 -22.34 17.68 -7.80
CA LYS A 536 -21.88 17.96 -9.15
C LYS A 536 -21.14 19.30 -9.19
N GLY A 537 -19.97 19.33 -9.84
CA GLY A 537 -19.19 20.55 -10.00
C GLY A 537 -19.96 21.65 -10.70
N LEU A 538 -19.90 22.87 -10.13
CA LEU A 538 -20.49 24.08 -10.68
C LEU A 538 -19.70 24.57 -11.90
N GLU A 539 -20.36 25.39 -12.74
CA GLU A 539 -19.71 25.99 -13.89
C GLU A 539 -18.65 27.00 -13.46
N ARG A 540 -17.52 26.94 -14.15
CA ARG A 540 -16.39 27.88 -13.96
C ARG A 540 -16.78 29.29 -14.45
N PRO A 541 -16.10 30.33 -13.96
CA PRO A 541 -16.22 31.68 -14.53
C PRO A 541 -16.01 31.65 -16.05
N ARG A 542 -16.91 32.33 -16.78
CA ARG A 542 -16.86 32.37 -18.25
C ARG A 542 -16.45 33.74 -18.72
N GLU A 543 -15.57 33.79 -19.70
CA GLU A 543 -15.23 35.03 -20.39
C GLU A 543 -16.46 35.59 -21.10
N THR A 544 -16.72 36.89 -20.96
CA THR A 544 -17.86 37.57 -21.58
C THR A 544 -17.73 37.57 -23.11
N GLU A 545 -18.86 37.49 -23.83
CA GLU A 545 -18.86 37.52 -25.28
C GLU A 545 -18.22 38.82 -25.84
N ALA A 546 -18.41 39.93 -25.12
CA ALA A 546 -17.78 41.21 -25.44
C ALA A 546 -16.25 41.17 -25.34
N SER A 547 -15.72 40.41 -24.35
CA SER A 547 -14.28 40.20 -24.18
C SER A 547 -13.71 39.30 -25.27
N LYS A 548 -14.39 38.20 -25.61
CA LYS A 548 -13.97 37.27 -26.67
C LYS A 548 -13.90 37.93 -28.05
N GLN A 549 -14.77 38.92 -28.32
CA GLN A 549 -14.84 39.62 -29.58
C GLN A 549 -13.76 40.72 -29.74
N ARG A 550 -13.13 41.12 -28.62
CA ARG A 550 -12.02 42.08 -28.63
C ARG A 550 -10.73 41.35 -28.95
N ALA A 551 -10.23 41.51 -30.18
CA ALA A 551 -9.02 40.86 -30.67
C ALA A 551 -7.70 41.50 -30.15
N ASP A 552 -7.73 42.41 -29.20
CA ASP A 552 -6.56 43.16 -28.72
C ASP A 552 -5.98 42.48 -27.48
N GLU A 553 -4.74 41.99 -27.58
CA GLU A 553 -4.02 41.28 -26.49
C GLU A 553 -3.78 42.17 -25.26
N ASN A 554 -3.88 43.47 -25.38
CA ASN A 554 -3.62 44.44 -24.29
C ASN A 554 -4.86 44.84 -23.47
N THR A 555 -6.07 44.40 -23.85
CA THR A 555 -7.28 44.71 -23.09
C THR A 555 -7.57 43.65 -22.04
N PRO A 556 -7.73 44.00 -20.74
CA PRO A 556 -8.06 43.01 -19.70
C PRO A 556 -9.32 42.20 -20.06
N ARG A 557 -9.23 40.87 -19.95
CA ARG A 557 -10.36 39.98 -20.15
C ARG A 557 -11.37 40.17 -19.03
N THR A 558 -12.64 40.13 -19.36
CA THR A 558 -13.72 40.23 -18.39
C THR A 558 -14.45 38.90 -18.26
N PHE A 559 -14.72 38.48 -17.03
CA PHE A 559 -15.35 37.21 -16.72
C PHE A 559 -16.66 37.42 -15.95
N VAL A 560 -17.65 36.55 -16.23
CA VAL A 560 -18.85 36.41 -15.41
C VAL A 560 -18.59 35.28 -14.41
N ASN A 561 -18.62 35.62 -13.12
CA ASN A 561 -18.43 34.70 -12.01
C ASN A 561 -19.74 34.64 -11.19
N GLU A 562 -20.66 33.75 -11.57
CA GLU A 562 -21.95 33.61 -10.88
C GLU A 562 -21.89 32.70 -9.66
N ASN A 563 -21.08 31.63 -9.73
CA ASN A 563 -21.06 30.55 -8.75
C ASN A 563 -19.88 30.65 -7.77
N GLY A 564 -18.93 31.54 -8.02
CA GLY A 564 -17.66 31.59 -7.33
C GLY A 564 -16.60 30.71 -8.01
N CYS A 565 -15.38 30.86 -7.55
CA CYS A 565 -14.24 30.08 -7.99
C CYS A 565 -13.17 30.00 -6.90
N LEU A 566 -12.20 29.10 -7.09
CA LEU A 566 -11.16 28.80 -6.13
C LEU A 566 -9.80 29.30 -6.63
N LEU A 567 -9.08 29.99 -5.76
CA LEU A 567 -7.71 30.44 -5.98
C LEU A 567 -6.76 29.59 -5.16
N LYS A 568 -5.56 29.40 -5.68
CA LYS A 568 -4.41 28.94 -4.92
C LYS A 568 -3.76 30.18 -4.28
N VAL A 569 -3.65 30.20 -2.97
CA VAL A 569 -2.86 31.19 -2.25
C VAL A 569 -1.39 30.82 -2.38
N ASP A 570 -0.52 31.81 -2.52
CA ASP A 570 0.92 31.57 -2.55
C ASP A 570 1.39 30.89 -1.28
N GLU A 571 2.49 30.15 -1.41
CA GLU A 571 3.11 29.38 -0.34
C GLU A 571 3.41 30.29 0.86
N ASP A 572 2.91 29.90 2.04
CA ASP A 572 3.16 30.62 3.28
C ASP A 572 4.55 30.29 3.88
N GLU A 573 4.88 30.87 5.04
CA GLU A 573 6.16 30.64 5.73
C GLU A 573 6.39 29.17 6.11
N ASP A 574 5.29 28.40 6.27
CA ASP A 574 5.30 26.97 6.57
C ASP A 574 5.35 26.07 5.32
N GLY A 575 5.30 26.66 4.13
CA GLY A 575 5.30 25.95 2.86
C GLY A 575 3.93 25.39 2.46
N ASP A 576 2.83 25.94 3.00
CA ASP A 576 1.47 25.55 2.68
C ASP A 576 0.87 26.40 1.56
N GLU A 577 0.18 25.76 0.65
CA GLU A 577 -0.59 26.39 -0.43
C GLU A 577 -2.08 26.26 -0.11
N TRP A 578 -2.67 27.26 0.53
CA TRP A 578 -4.07 27.21 0.94
C TRP A 578 -5.03 27.50 -0.21
N THR A 579 -6.31 27.17 0.02
CA THR A 579 -7.42 27.46 -0.91
C THR A 579 -8.10 28.77 -0.52
N GLU A 580 -8.32 29.67 -1.47
CA GLU A 580 -9.13 30.88 -1.27
C GLU A 580 -10.38 30.80 -2.16
N LEU A 581 -11.55 31.05 -1.59
CA LEU A 581 -12.80 31.17 -2.31
C LEU A 581 -13.04 32.63 -2.70
N LEU A 582 -13.25 32.89 -3.98
CA LEU A 582 -13.81 34.15 -4.47
C LEU A 582 -15.33 34.02 -4.55
N ALA A 583 -16.02 34.50 -3.53
CA ALA A 583 -17.48 34.45 -3.42
C ALA A 583 -18.12 35.70 -4.04
N PRO A 584 -18.86 35.61 -5.16
CA PRO A 584 -19.48 36.77 -5.82
C PRO A 584 -20.70 37.29 -5.07
N ARG A 585 -21.29 36.52 -4.18
CA ARG A 585 -22.50 36.86 -3.42
C ARG A 585 -22.53 36.19 -2.05
N PRO A 586 -23.30 36.72 -1.07
CA PRO A 586 -23.60 35.99 0.15
C PRO A 586 -24.36 34.67 -0.13
N GLY A 587 -24.12 33.64 0.69
CA GLY A 587 -24.81 32.36 0.56
C GLY A 587 -23.97 31.18 1.02
N THR A 588 -24.52 29.99 0.83
CA THR A 588 -23.84 28.72 1.17
C THR A 588 -23.05 28.22 -0.04
N TYR A 589 -21.77 27.88 0.20
CA TYR A 589 -20.85 27.31 -0.76
C TYR A 589 -20.43 25.92 -0.27
N ARG A 590 -20.39 24.97 -1.20
CA ARG A 590 -20.00 23.60 -0.93
C ARG A 590 -18.72 23.29 -1.70
N LEU A 591 -17.67 22.91 -1.00
CA LEU A 591 -16.35 22.55 -1.54
C LEU A 591 -16.19 21.04 -1.51
N SER A 592 -15.95 20.43 -2.67
CA SER A 592 -15.69 18.99 -2.81
C SER A 592 -14.71 18.75 -3.96
N ALA A 593 -14.40 17.50 -4.28
CA ALA A 593 -13.50 17.14 -5.38
C ALA A 593 -14.05 15.98 -6.20
N PRO A 594 -15.13 16.17 -6.97
CA PRO A 594 -15.69 15.11 -7.79
C PRO A 594 -14.73 14.72 -8.93
N TYR A 595 -14.66 13.40 -9.27
CA TYR A 595 -13.98 12.95 -10.48
C TYR A 595 -14.76 13.41 -11.71
N GLN A 596 -14.16 14.30 -12.48
CA GLN A 596 -14.76 14.84 -13.72
C GLN A 596 -13.68 15.22 -14.74
N PHE A 597 -14.06 15.32 -16.03
CA PHE A 597 -13.11 15.62 -17.12
C PHE A 597 -12.42 16.98 -16.96
N GLN A 598 -13.11 17.97 -16.45
CA GLN A 598 -12.54 19.27 -16.10
C GLN A 598 -12.49 19.40 -14.57
N PRO A 599 -11.38 18.99 -13.94
CA PRO A 599 -11.28 18.99 -12.51
C PRO A 599 -11.32 20.41 -11.96
N GLY A 600 -11.96 20.58 -10.81
CA GLY A 600 -12.01 21.81 -10.05
C GLY A 600 -12.81 22.96 -10.65
N THR A 601 -12.91 24.03 -9.88
CA THR A 601 -13.47 25.32 -10.28
C THR A 601 -12.45 26.46 -10.06
N PRO A 602 -11.25 26.40 -10.71
CA PRO A 602 -10.25 27.42 -10.53
C PRO A 602 -10.73 28.77 -11.08
N CYS A 603 -10.30 29.86 -10.41
CA CYS A 603 -10.47 31.19 -10.97
C CYS A 603 -9.51 31.39 -12.15
N PRO A 604 -9.96 32.13 -13.21
CA PRO A 604 -9.06 32.68 -14.21
C PRO A 604 -8.01 33.60 -13.60
N ASP A 605 -6.83 33.70 -14.24
CA ASP A 605 -5.72 34.51 -13.73
C ASP A 605 -6.08 35.99 -13.57
N GLU A 606 -6.98 36.48 -14.40
CA GLU A 606 -7.48 37.86 -14.37
C GLU A 606 -8.37 38.19 -13.15
N LEU A 607 -8.84 37.15 -12.44
CA LEU A 607 -9.61 37.29 -11.19
C LEU A 607 -8.75 37.09 -9.94
N ARG A 608 -7.44 36.85 -10.12
CA ARG A 608 -6.47 36.68 -9.02
C ARG A 608 -6.17 37.99 -8.25
#